data_1c8a0311a50b68ac56d3222d8e87bea0
#
_entry.id   1c8a0311a50b68ac56d3222d8e87bea0
#
_cell.length_a   1.000
_cell.length_b   1.000
_cell.length_c   1.000
_cell.angle_alpha   90.00
_cell.angle_beta   90.00
_cell.angle_gamma   90.00
#
_symmetry.space_group_name_H-M   'P 1'
#
loop_
_entity.id
_entity.type
_entity.pdbx_description
1 polymer ?
#
loop_
_entity_poly.entity_id
_entity_poly.type
_entity_poly.pdbx_seq_one_letter_code
_entity_poly.pdbx_strand_id
1 'polypeptide(L)'
;MNRRDALKLAGATVAAASVSGYASDTTNVLSDVKVVGSAATLPKNGAGARIVIVGGGWSGLSVAKRLKQYVPDSDVVLVEQRTTFISCPISNLWLVGGVTLEFLTHSFLDAANNNGYTYFNATVFDIDRKERKVYTNEGHIGYDYLVLAPGIDYDYSQWTKGDSALEYELRTKYPAGYKNHSEHATIKEKIENFEEGNFILTVPGGNYRCLPAPYERACLIADYMKKNEIEGTVILMDENPDITIKKKGFHSAFNEMYKDYIEYMPDTKIETFDLKNKKVTTEFGDEIEFADASFYPRVRGSKLLEIAGVAKDAINKGEAHIDPFTYQVIGDPHVFCSGDVRPMAFSKSGNTSNSEGHIVARSISDRILGKKYVWKSPHTTCYSAVALDPMRAIFVNADYKWSDSNKSFAFFHASTMEDWHGKSGTNAGKGLIEWGSGMYRDMFA
;
A
#
# COMPACT_ATOMS: atom_id res chain seq x y z
N MET A 1 -20.98 -13.74 19.17
CA MET A 1 -21.16 -12.58 18.27
C MET A 1 -19.95 -12.53 17.37
N ASN A 2 -20.11 -12.65 16.06
CA ASN A 2 -18.97 -12.61 15.16
C ASN A 2 -18.50 -11.15 14.94
N ARG A 3 -17.31 -10.96 14.37
CA ARG A 3 -16.69 -9.65 14.19
C ARG A 3 -17.53 -8.70 13.31
N ARG A 4 -18.34 -9.26 12.43
CA ARG A 4 -19.27 -8.56 11.54
C ARG A 4 -20.41 -7.91 12.33
N ASP A 5 -20.89 -8.61 13.37
CA ASP A 5 -21.95 -8.12 14.25
C ASP A 5 -21.43 -7.06 15.23
N ALA A 6 -20.17 -7.18 15.67
CA ALA A 6 -19.54 -6.19 16.53
C ALA A 6 -19.27 -4.85 15.80
N LEU A 7 -18.87 -4.91 14.53
CA LEU A 7 -18.67 -3.71 13.70
C LEU A 7 -20.02 -3.02 13.36
N LYS A 8 -21.06 -3.80 13.16
CA LYS A 8 -22.43 -3.27 12.99
C LYS A 8 -22.93 -2.59 14.28
N LEU A 9 -22.57 -3.15 15.43
CA LEU A 9 -22.90 -2.58 16.74
C LEU A 9 -22.13 -1.27 17.01
N ALA A 10 -20.84 -1.19 16.62
CA ALA A 10 -20.05 0.03 16.79
C ALA A 10 -20.54 1.19 15.90
N GLY A 11 -20.95 0.88 14.66
CA GLY A 11 -21.61 1.85 13.78
C GLY A 11 -22.96 2.36 14.35
N ALA A 12 -23.71 1.48 15.03
CA ALA A 12 -24.97 1.82 15.68
C ALA A 12 -24.80 2.78 16.86
N THR A 13 -23.74 2.60 17.64
CA THR A 13 -23.52 3.42 18.84
C THR A 13 -23.20 4.87 18.50
N VAL A 14 -22.56 5.13 17.36
CA VAL A 14 -22.30 6.48 16.86
C VAL A 14 -23.58 7.13 16.30
N ALA A 15 -24.43 6.37 15.65
CA ALA A 15 -25.73 6.86 15.16
C ALA A 15 -26.76 7.04 16.29
N ALA A 16 -26.75 6.18 17.32
CA ALA A 16 -27.66 6.28 18.45
C ALA A 16 -27.34 7.46 19.40
N ALA A 17 -26.10 7.95 19.41
CA ALA A 17 -25.75 9.16 20.19
C ALA A 17 -26.38 10.45 19.62
N SER A 18 -26.89 10.41 18.39
CA SER A 18 -27.62 11.54 17.78
C SER A 18 -29.16 11.40 17.84
N VAL A 19 -29.68 10.29 18.39
CA VAL A 19 -31.12 10.06 18.56
C VAL A 19 -31.40 9.78 20.06
N SER A 20 -31.61 10.83 20.83
CA SER A 20 -32.04 10.75 22.21
C SER A 20 -33.44 10.11 22.27
N GLY A 21 -33.52 8.87 22.76
CA GLY A 21 -34.78 8.36 23.25
C GLY A 21 -35.22 6.93 22.89
N TYR A 22 -34.34 5.94 22.80
CA TYR A 22 -34.78 4.54 22.82
C TYR A 22 -33.76 3.68 23.57
N ALA A 23 -34.07 3.40 24.83
CA ALA A 23 -33.45 2.34 25.58
C ALA A 23 -34.48 1.21 25.72
N SER A 24 -34.20 0.07 25.18
CA SER A 24 -34.54 -1.30 25.61
C SER A 24 -34.82 -2.18 24.39
N ASP A 25 -33.88 -2.87 24.00
CA ASP A 25 -33.87 -4.22 23.40
C ASP A 25 -32.67 -4.38 22.47
N THR A 26 -31.70 -5.17 22.86
CA THR A 26 -30.47 -5.39 22.04
C THR A 26 -30.75 -6.05 20.70
N THR A 27 -31.90 -6.65 20.51
CA THR A 27 -32.36 -7.20 19.23
C THR A 27 -32.85 -6.11 18.26
N ASN A 28 -33.44 -5.04 18.77
CA ASN A 28 -33.90 -3.91 17.93
C ASN A 28 -32.76 -2.99 17.49
N VAL A 29 -31.70 -2.85 18.28
CA VAL A 29 -30.54 -2.02 17.91
C VAL A 29 -29.83 -2.52 16.64
N LEU A 30 -29.76 -3.83 16.43
CA LEU A 30 -29.18 -4.40 15.19
C LEU A 30 -30.08 -4.26 13.97
N SER A 31 -31.42 -4.29 14.17
CA SER A 31 -32.39 -3.99 13.10
C SER A 31 -32.37 -2.51 12.72
N ASP A 32 -32.24 -1.62 13.70
CA ASP A 32 -32.19 -0.18 13.51
C ASP A 32 -30.92 0.29 12.81
N VAL A 33 -29.77 -0.35 13.09
CA VAL A 33 -28.53 -0.12 12.33
C VAL A 33 -28.67 -0.51 10.85
N LYS A 34 -29.33 -1.63 10.58
CA LYS A 34 -29.66 -2.01 9.20
C LYS A 34 -30.58 -0.97 8.54
N VAL A 35 -31.52 -0.43 9.27
CA VAL A 35 -32.45 0.60 8.79
C VAL A 35 -31.74 1.92 8.55
N VAL A 36 -30.88 2.38 9.43
CA VAL A 36 -30.09 3.62 9.25
C VAL A 36 -29.12 3.48 8.08
N GLY A 37 -28.38 2.37 8.00
CA GLY A 37 -27.51 2.10 6.84
C GLY A 37 -28.28 1.83 5.55
N SER A 38 -29.57 1.46 5.59
CA SER A 38 -30.42 1.26 4.41
C SER A 38 -31.15 2.54 3.97
N ALA A 39 -31.35 3.50 4.89
CA ALA A 39 -32.09 4.74 4.59
C ALA A 39 -31.26 5.77 3.78
N ALA A 40 -29.94 5.84 4.03
CA ALA A 40 -29.04 6.74 3.31
C ALA A 40 -28.42 6.03 2.11
N THR A 41 -28.90 6.36 0.92
CA THR A 41 -28.39 5.82 -0.35
C THR A 41 -27.77 6.95 -1.15
N LEU A 42 -26.53 6.79 -1.61
CA LEU A 42 -25.95 7.75 -2.55
C LEU A 42 -26.75 7.69 -3.87
N PRO A 43 -27.40 8.80 -4.29
CA PRO A 43 -28.14 8.84 -5.55
C PRO A 43 -27.22 8.50 -6.74
N LYS A 44 -27.77 7.80 -7.75
CA LYS A 44 -27.05 7.50 -8.97
C LYS A 44 -26.93 8.75 -9.83
N ASN A 45 -25.73 9.01 -10.33
CA ASN A 45 -25.44 10.12 -11.22
C ASN A 45 -25.40 9.61 -12.67
N GLY A 46 -26.44 9.94 -13.45
CA GLY A 46 -26.57 9.51 -14.85
C GLY A 46 -27.21 8.14 -15.04
N ALA A 47 -27.33 7.73 -16.31
CA ALA A 47 -28.02 6.52 -16.75
C ALA A 47 -27.09 5.31 -16.97
N GLY A 48 -25.77 5.54 -17.04
CA GLY A 48 -24.77 4.50 -17.29
C GLY A 48 -24.60 3.52 -16.14
N ALA A 49 -23.76 2.52 -16.31
CA ALA A 49 -23.42 1.58 -15.23
C ALA A 49 -22.78 2.31 -14.04
N ARG A 50 -23.16 1.93 -12.82
CA ARG A 50 -22.49 2.43 -11.62
C ARG A 50 -21.30 1.53 -11.26
N ILE A 51 -20.12 2.14 -11.21
CA ILE A 51 -18.89 1.46 -10.77
C ILE A 51 -18.44 2.09 -9.46
N VAL A 52 -18.42 1.29 -8.40
CA VAL A 52 -17.93 1.69 -7.08
C VAL A 52 -16.51 1.18 -6.91
N ILE A 53 -15.59 2.07 -6.53
CA ILE A 53 -14.19 1.76 -6.29
C ILE A 53 -13.90 2.02 -4.82
N VAL A 54 -13.43 1.02 -4.08
CA VAL A 54 -13.10 1.12 -2.65
C VAL A 54 -11.61 1.18 -2.47
N GLY A 55 -11.12 2.32 -2.01
CA GLY A 55 -9.72 2.63 -1.79
C GLY A 55 -9.12 3.58 -2.81
N GLY A 56 -8.71 4.77 -2.35
CA GLY A 56 -8.12 5.87 -3.14
C GLY A 56 -6.59 5.78 -3.24
N GLY A 57 -6.03 4.57 -3.31
CA GLY A 57 -4.62 4.38 -3.59
C GLY A 57 -4.28 4.53 -5.07
N TRP A 58 -3.04 4.22 -5.43
CA TRP A 58 -2.52 4.28 -6.80
C TRP A 58 -3.40 3.55 -7.81
N SER A 59 -3.90 2.36 -7.45
CA SER A 59 -4.78 1.60 -8.33
C SER A 59 -6.17 2.20 -8.43
N GLY A 60 -6.82 2.52 -7.29
CA GLY A 60 -8.20 3.03 -7.29
C GLY A 60 -8.36 4.36 -8.02
N LEU A 61 -7.44 5.31 -7.82
CA LEU A 61 -7.41 6.58 -8.57
C LEU A 61 -7.26 6.35 -10.07
N SER A 62 -6.36 5.43 -10.46
CA SER A 62 -6.16 5.09 -11.88
C SER A 62 -7.38 4.43 -12.50
N VAL A 63 -8.04 3.51 -11.77
CA VAL A 63 -9.31 2.90 -12.21
C VAL A 63 -10.37 3.96 -12.41
N ALA A 64 -10.56 4.88 -11.44
CA ALA A 64 -11.60 5.90 -11.50
C ALA A 64 -11.43 6.82 -12.72
N LYS A 65 -10.23 7.37 -12.90
CA LYS A 65 -9.89 8.22 -14.05
C LYS A 65 -10.10 7.49 -15.38
N ARG A 66 -9.53 6.28 -15.53
CA ARG A 66 -9.58 5.55 -16.80
C ARG A 66 -11.00 5.08 -17.16
N LEU A 67 -11.82 4.74 -16.18
CA LEU A 67 -13.24 4.44 -16.44
C LEU A 67 -13.98 5.64 -17.03
N LYS A 68 -13.77 6.84 -16.47
CA LYS A 68 -14.36 8.07 -17.03
C LYS A 68 -13.88 8.38 -18.45
N GLN A 69 -12.65 8.00 -18.80
CA GLN A 69 -12.12 8.15 -20.15
C GLN A 69 -12.69 7.10 -21.12
N TYR A 70 -12.89 5.85 -20.68
CA TYR A 70 -13.31 4.76 -21.55
C TYR A 70 -14.82 4.64 -21.69
N VAL A 71 -15.56 4.96 -20.63
CA VAL A 71 -17.03 4.89 -20.54
C VAL A 71 -17.57 6.13 -19.81
N PRO A 72 -17.51 7.31 -20.45
CA PRO A 72 -17.78 8.61 -19.81
C PRO A 72 -19.18 8.74 -19.20
N ASP A 73 -20.17 8.01 -19.74
CA ASP A 73 -21.55 8.02 -19.24
C ASP A 73 -21.76 7.19 -17.97
N SER A 74 -20.74 6.43 -17.55
CA SER A 74 -20.80 5.64 -16.31
C SER A 74 -20.75 6.53 -15.08
N ASP A 75 -21.50 6.14 -14.05
CA ASP A 75 -21.46 6.71 -12.72
C ASP A 75 -20.32 6.06 -11.92
N VAL A 76 -19.17 6.73 -11.87
CA VAL A 76 -17.96 6.25 -11.19
C VAL A 76 -17.86 6.91 -9.82
N VAL A 77 -17.83 6.09 -8.75
CA VAL A 77 -17.74 6.54 -7.36
C VAL A 77 -16.48 5.97 -6.72
N LEU A 78 -15.56 6.84 -6.31
CA LEU A 78 -14.39 6.48 -5.52
C LEU A 78 -14.70 6.69 -4.04
N VAL A 79 -14.71 5.61 -3.26
CA VAL A 79 -14.91 5.63 -1.80
C VAL A 79 -13.53 5.57 -1.12
N GLU A 80 -13.20 6.62 -0.39
CA GLU A 80 -11.94 6.70 0.35
C GLU A 80 -12.17 7.43 1.69
N GLN A 81 -11.62 6.87 2.76
CA GLN A 81 -11.78 7.40 4.12
C GLN A 81 -10.92 8.64 4.40
N ARG A 82 -9.84 8.84 3.66
CA ARG A 82 -8.94 9.98 3.81
C ARG A 82 -9.39 11.12 2.91
N THR A 83 -9.16 12.35 3.32
CA THR A 83 -9.42 13.54 2.52
C THR A 83 -8.29 13.88 1.57
N THR A 84 -7.08 13.39 1.87
CA THR A 84 -5.85 13.71 1.18
C THR A 84 -5.07 12.45 0.87
N PHE A 85 -4.59 12.34 -0.36
CA PHE A 85 -3.61 11.35 -0.77
C PHE A 85 -2.22 11.83 -0.39
N ILE A 86 -1.42 10.96 0.21
CA ILE A 86 0.02 11.15 0.38
C ILE A 86 0.72 9.94 -0.22
N SER A 87 1.68 10.19 -1.10
CA SER A 87 2.38 9.14 -1.82
C SER A 87 3.34 8.36 -0.92
N CYS A 88 3.27 7.03 -0.92
CA CYS A 88 4.31 6.19 -0.35
C CYS A 88 5.55 6.08 -1.27
N PRO A 89 5.44 5.87 -2.60
CA PRO A 89 6.56 6.13 -3.50
C PRO A 89 7.15 7.51 -3.27
N ILE A 90 8.50 7.60 -3.22
CA ILE A 90 9.28 8.82 -2.96
C ILE A 90 9.25 9.29 -1.48
N SER A 91 8.38 8.73 -0.64
CA SER A 91 8.27 9.16 0.76
C SER A 91 9.56 8.96 1.56
N ASN A 92 10.43 8.01 1.20
CA ASN A 92 11.74 7.88 1.84
C ASN A 92 12.60 9.15 1.70
N LEU A 93 12.50 9.87 0.58
CA LEU A 93 13.17 11.17 0.41
C LEU A 93 12.64 12.23 1.39
N TRP A 94 11.33 12.23 1.64
CA TRP A 94 10.73 13.16 2.61
C TRP A 94 11.19 12.89 4.05
N LEU A 95 11.41 11.64 4.42
CA LEU A 95 11.89 11.27 5.76
C LEU A 95 13.20 11.97 6.12
N VAL A 96 14.06 12.22 5.13
CA VAL A 96 15.39 12.80 5.29
C VAL A 96 15.53 14.21 4.65
N GLY A 97 14.41 14.85 4.32
CA GLY A 97 14.39 16.23 3.80
C GLY A 97 14.72 16.38 2.32
N GLY A 98 14.75 15.29 1.53
CA GLY A 98 15.05 15.33 0.10
C GLY A 98 13.92 15.86 -0.79
N VAL A 99 12.67 15.80 -0.30
CA VAL A 99 11.48 16.43 -0.90
C VAL A 99 10.58 16.99 0.18
N THR A 100 9.65 17.90 -0.19
CA THR A 100 8.67 18.42 0.76
C THR A 100 7.44 17.51 0.87
N LEU A 101 6.64 17.69 1.94
CA LEU A 101 5.39 16.96 2.10
C LEU A 101 4.37 17.32 1.01
N GLU A 102 4.36 18.58 0.59
CA GLU A 102 3.49 19.10 -0.47
C GLU A 102 3.73 18.36 -1.80
N PHE A 103 4.99 18.02 -2.11
CA PHE A 103 5.31 17.24 -3.31
C PHE A 103 4.63 15.87 -3.33
N LEU A 104 4.40 15.27 -2.15
CA LEU A 104 3.77 13.95 -1.99
C LEU A 104 2.25 14.02 -1.84
N THR A 105 1.70 15.24 -1.59
CA THR A 105 0.32 15.43 -1.11
C THR A 105 -0.59 15.91 -2.22
N HIS A 106 -1.73 15.23 -2.41
CA HIS A 106 -2.70 15.56 -3.44
C HIS A 106 -4.13 15.43 -2.93
N SER A 107 -5.04 16.27 -3.43
CA SER A 107 -6.45 16.29 -3.05
C SER A 107 -7.25 15.23 -3.83
N PHE A 108 -8.01 14.39 -3.14
CA PHE A 108 -8.97 13.50 -3.76
C PHE A 108 -10.12 14.25 -4.44
N LEU A 109 -10.54 15.37 -3.85
CA LEU A 109 -11.62 16.18 -4.42
C LEU A 109 -11.20 16.83 -5.75
N ASP A 110 -9.97 17.36 -5.82
CA ASP A 110 -9.45 17.96 -7.05
C ASP A 110 -9.30 16.88 -8.14
N ALA A 111 -8.77 15.70 -7.79
CA ALA A 111 -8.68 14.58 -8.71
C ALA A 111 -10.06 14.17 -9.26
N ALA A 112 -11.08 14.14 -8.41
CA ALA A 112 -12.45 13.82 -8.81
C ALA A 112 -13.03 14.89 -9.74
N ASN A 113 -12.87 16.16 -9.40
CA ASN A 113 -13.33 17.29 -10.21
C ASN A 113 -12.65 17.32 -11.59
N ASN A 114 -11.33 17.14 -11.62
CA ASN A 114 -10.55 17.16 -12.86
C ASN A 114 -10.91 16.00 -13.79
N ASN A 115 -11.31 14.83 -13.24
CA ASN A 115 -11.53 13.62 -14.00
C ASN A 115 -13.01 13.18 -14.10
N GLY A 116 -13.94 13.95 -13.52
CA GLY A 116 -15.38 13.77 -13.68
C GLY A 116 -15.98 12.53 -12.99
N TYR A 117 -15.35 12.02 -11.91
CA TYR A 117 -15.93 11.00 -11.05
C TYR A 117 -16.35 11.57 -9.70
N THR A 118 -17.17 10.83 -8.96
CA THR A 118 -17.56 11.22 -7.60
C THR A 118 -16.55 10.72 -6.59
N TYR A 119 -15.97 11.62 -5.79
CA TYR A 119 -15.25 11.27 -4.57
C TYR A 119 -16.23 11.21 -3.41
N PHE A 120 -16.36 10.05 -2.77
CA PHE A 120 -17.19 9.84 -1.60
C PHE A 120 -16.31 9.57 -0.38
N ASN A 121 -16.18 10.58 0.47
CA ASN A 121 -15.34 10.50 1.66
C ASN A 121 -16.05 9.70 2.75
N ALA A 122 -15.78 8.41 2.81
CA ALA A 122 -16.41 7.49 3.76
C ALA A 122 -15.54 6.28 4.05
N THR A 123 -15.78 5.67 5.21
CA THR A 123 -15.14 4.40 5.62
C THR A 123 -16.08 3.24 5.30
N VAL A 124 -15.62 2.29 4.48
CA VAL A 124 -16.33 1.05 4.19
C VAL A 124 -16.12 0.05 5.32
N PHE A 125 -17.21 -0.49 5.86
CA PHE A 125 -17.16 -1.48 6.93
C PHE A 125 -17.82 -2.82 6.58
N ASP A 126 -18.69 -2.89 5.54
CA ASP A 126 -19.29 -4.14 5.06
C ASP A 126 -19.58 -4.08 3.56
N ILE A 127 -19.63 -5.25 2.92
CA ILE A 127 -19.93 -5.41 1.50
C ILE A 127 -20.86 -6.61 1.32
N ASP A 128 -22.06 -6.35 0.83
CA ASP A 128 -23.01 -7.38 0.43
C ASP A 128 -22.94 -7.60 -1.08
N ARG A 129 -22.25 -8.66 -1.49
CA ARG A 129 -22.10 -8.99 -2.92
C ARG A 129 -23.35 -9.55 -3.55
N LYS A 130 -24.29 -10.13 -2.78
CA LYS A 130 -25.57 -10.64 -3.30
C LYS A 130 -26.51 -9.49 -3.64
N GLU A 131 -26.63 -8.53 -2.71
CA GLU A 131 -27.43 -7.32 -2.90
C GLU A 131 -26.68 -6.24 -3.69
N ARG A 132 -25.39 -6.45 -4.01
CA ARG A 132 -24.49 -5.47 -4.67
C ARG A 132 -24.49 -4.12 -3.98
N LYS A 133 -24.21 -4.13 -2.67
CA LYS A 133 -24.18 -2.93 -1.83
C LYS A 133 -22.86 -2.84 -1.06
N VAL A 134 -22.33 -1.63 -1.02
CA VAL A 134 -21.19 -1.26 -0.15
C VAL A 134 -21.76 -0.42 0.99
N TYR A 135 -21.49 -0.82 2.23
CA TYR A 135 -21.93 -0.12 3.43
C TYR A 135 -20.81 0.72 4.00
N THR A 136 -21.13 1.98 4.29
CA THR A 136 -20.19 2.96 4.83
C THR A 136 -20.78 3.66 6.06
N ASN A 137 -19.95 4.39 6.80
CA ASN A 137 -20.42 5.26 7.90
C ASN A 137 -21.36 6.39 7.42
N GLU A 138 -21.38 6.72 6.13
CA GLU A 138 -22.24 7.77 5.53
C GLU A 138 -23.45 7.20 4.77
N GLY A 139 -23.71 5.89 4.87
CA GLY A 139 -24.81 5.21 4.19
C GLY A 139 -24.34 4.07 3.31
N HIS A 140 -25.16 3.67 2.33
CA HIS A 140 -24.81 2.58 1.42
C HIS A 140 -24.84 3.00 -0.05
N ILE A 141 -24.08 2.28 -0.87
CA ILE A 141 -23.96 2.52 -2.31
C ILE A 141 -24.24 1.21 -3.05
N GLY A 142 -25.27 1.18 -3.89
CA GLY A 142 -25.48 0.08 -4.83
C GLY A 142 -24.52 0.17 -6.01
N TYR A 143 -24.15 -0.96 -6.61
CA TYR A 143 -23.23 -1.00 -7.74
C TYR A 143 -23.65 -2.00 -8.82
N ASP A 144 -23.28 -1.70 -10.06
CA ASP A 144 -23.28 -2.64 -11.17
C ASP A 144 -21.94 -3.40 -11.23
N TYR A 145 -20.82 -2.67 -10.93
CA TYR A 145 -19.47 -3.22 -10.76
C TYR A 145 -18.81 -2.65 -9.52
N LEU A 146 -18.01 -3.48 -8.85
CA LEU A 146 -17.24 -3.11 -7.68
C LEU A 146 -15.76 -3.39 -7.93
N VAL A 147 -14.90 -2.43 -7.59
CA VAL A 147 -13.45 -2.61 -7.57
C VAL A 147 -12.94 -2.46 -6.14
N LEU A 148 -12.29 -3.49 -5.62
CA LEU A 148 -11.65 -3.47 -4.32
C LEU A 148 -10.15 -3.22 -4.50
N ALA A 149 -9.70 -2.03 -4.10
CA ALA A 149 -8.32 -1.58 -4.16
C ALA A 149 -7.80 -1.04 -2.81
N PRO A 150 -8.08 -1.73 -1.66
CA PRO A 150 -7.77 -1.21 -0.32
C PRO A 150 -6.28 -1.33 0.06
N GLY A 151 -5.43 -1.93 -0.78
CA GLY A 151 -4.01 -2.13 -0.52
C GLY A 151 -3.71 -3.25 0.49
N ILE A 152 -2.52 -3.19 1.09
CA ILE A 152 -2.04 -4.17 2.07
C ILE A 152 -2.57 -3.91 3.48
N ASP A 153 -2.48 -4.95 4.32
CA ASP A 153 -2.37 -4.87 5.77
C ASP A 153 -1.04 -5.46 6.24
N TYR A 154 -0.65 -5.19 7.50
CA TYR A 154 0.49 -5.81 8.13
C TYR A 154 0.08 -7.10 8.84
N ASP A 155 0.95 -8.11 8.78
CA ASP A 155 0.82 -9.36 9.54
C ASP A 155 1.91 -9.44 10.62
N TYR A 156 1.55 -9.03 11.83
CA TYR A 156 2.43 -9.11 13.00
C TYR A 156 2.41 -10.47 13.70
N SER A 157 1.61 -11.43 13.20
CA SER A 157 1.37 -12.70 13.90
C SER A 157 2.64 -13.49 14.20
N GLN A 158 3.65 -13.40 13.35
CA GLN A 158 4.94 -14.05 13.52
C GLN A 158 5.70 -13.49 14.73
N TRP A 159 5.65 -12.17 14.94
CA TRP A 159 6.36 -11.49 16.02
C TRP A 159 5.60 -11.50 17.33
N THR A 160 4.29 -11.27 17.27
CA THR A 160 3.49 -11.05 18.46
C THR A 160 2.86 -12.33 19.03
N LYS A 161 2.77 -13.39 18.22
CA LYS A 161 2.19 -14.70 18.61
C LYS A 161 0.81 -14.52 19.30
N GLY A 162 0.08 -13.43 18.97
CA GLY A 162 -1.22 -13.07 19.51
C GLY A 162 -1.21 -12.04 20.63
N ASP A 163 -0.04 -11.57 21.06
CA ASP A 163 0.05 -10.45 22.03
C ASP A 163 -0.36 -9.14 21.36
N SER A 164 -1.55 -8.67 21.71
CA SER A 164 -2.12 -7.42 21.16
C SER A 164 -1.46 -6.16 21.74
N ALA A 165 -0.88 -6.21 22.93
CA ALA A 165 -0.19 -5.08 23.53
C ALA A 165 1.14 -4.84 22.79
N LEU A 166 1.91 -5.91 22.54
CA LEU A 166 3.11 -5.84 21.73
C LEU A 166 2.80 -5.36 20.29
N GLU A 167 1.73 -5.90 19.67
CA GLU A 167 1.32 -5.43 18.32
C GLU A 167 0.99 -3.94 18.33
N TYR A 168 0.28 -3.46 19.34
CA TYR A 168 -0.04 -2.04 19.45
C TYR A 168 1.21 -1.17 19.60
N GLU A 169 2.15 -1.60 20.43
CA GLU A 169 3.40 -0.88 20.64
C GLU A 169 4.27 -0.84 19.38
N LEU A 170 4.45 -1.96 18.69
CA LEU A 170 5.15 -2.03 17.40
C LEU A 170 4.52 -1.11 16.35
N ARG A 171 3.18 -1.13 16.23
CA ARG A 171 2.45 -0.29 15.27
C ARG A 171 2.58 1.20 15.53
N THR A 172 2.61 1.60 16.80
CA THR A 172 2.53 3.01 17.19
C THR A 172 3.88 3.64 17.42
N LYS A 173 4.81 2.91 18.04
CA LYS A 173 6.14 3.43 18.38
C LYS A 173 7.21 3.10 17.34
N TYR A 174 7.08 1.96 16.62
CA TYR A 174 8.07 1.49 15.66
C TYR A 174 7.46 1.15 14.30
N PRO A 175 6.67 2.08 13.70
CA PRO A 175 5.89 1.80 12.51
C PRO A 175 6.75 1.48 11.29
N ALA A 176 6.18 0.72 10.35
CA ALA A 176 6.84 0.29 9.13
C ALA A 176 6.96 1.40 8.05
N GLY A 177 5.97 2.28 7.95
CA GLY A 177 5.96 3.37 6.97
C GLY A 177 5.58 2.97 5.55
N TYR A 178 4.65 2.01 5.39
CA TYR A 178 4.20 1.57 4.07
C TYR A 178 2.67 1.62 3.89
N LYS A 179 1.91 2.01 4.91
CA LYS A 179 0.45 2.01 4.87
C LYS A 179 -0.18 3.35 5.21
N ASN A 180 0.12 3.91 6.36
CA ASN A 180 -0.52 5.12 6.89
C ASN A 180 0.44 6.31 6.91
N HIS A 181 -0.10 7.51 6.73
CA HIS A 181 0.70 8.74 6.72
C HIS A 181 1.32 9.07 8.08
N SER A 182 0.62 8.74 9.17
CA SER A 182 1.13 8.88 10.53
C SER A 182 2.39 8.05 10.78
N GLU A 183 2.54 6.90 10.12
CA GLU A 183 3.75 6.08 10.20
C GLU A 183 4.98 6.84 9.70
N HIS A 184 4.84 7.54 8.57
CA HIS A 184 5.93 8.34 8.00
C HIS A 184 6.30 9.52 8.89
N ALA A 185 5.32 10.22 9.49
CA ALA A 185 5.56 11.32 10.42
C ALA A 185 6.36 10.83 11.64
N THR A 186 5.96 9.70 12.22
CA THR A 186 6.67 9.09 13.35
C THR A 186 8.11 8.69 12.97
N ILE A 187 8.32 8.08 11.80
CA ILE A 187 9.67 7.69 11.35
C ILE A 187 10.54 8.92 11.10
N LYS A 188 9.98 9.96 10.48
CA LYS A 188 10.69 11.22 10.25
C LYS A 188 11.15 11.84 11.56
N GLU A 189 10.25 11.96 12.55
CA GLU A 189 10.56 12.46 13.88
C GLU A 189 11.69 11.68 14.53
N LYS A 190 11.68 10.35 14.42
CA LYS A 190 12.76 9.47 14.93
C LYS A 190 14.10 9.76 14.27
N ILE A 191 14.13 9.93 12.94
CA ILE A 191 15.37 10.24 12.20
C ILE A 191 15.90 11.63 12.57
N GLU A 192 15.02 12.63 12.68
CA GLU A 192 15.41 13.99 13.02
C GLU A 192 15.91 14.14 14.46
N ASN A 193 15.44 13.29 15.38
CA ASN A 193 15.87 13.29 16.79
C ASN A 193 16.88 12.19 17.12
N PHE A 194 17.42 11.50 16.11
CA PHE A 194 18.39 10.45 16.32
C PHE A 194 19.77 11.04 16.60
N GLU A 195 20.34 10.74 17.76
CA GLU A 195 21.62 11.32 18.23
C GLU A 195 22.80 10.37 18.06
N GLU A 196 22.64 9.08 18.42
CA GLU A 196 23.71 8.08 18.36
C GLU A 196 23.19 6.63 18.46
N GLY A 197 24.03 5.65 18.16
CA GLY A 197 23.76 4.22 18.36
C GLY A 197 23.15 3.53 17.14
N ASN A 198 22.43 2.44 17.37
CA ASN A 198 21.88 1.62 16.29
C ASN A 198 20.45 2.05 15.93
N PHE A 199 20.20 2.21 14.62
CA PHE A 199 18.85 2.36 14.07
C PHE A 199 18.48 1.09 13.32
N ILE A 200 17.55 0.28 13.86
CA ILE A 200 17.17 -0.98 13.21
C ILE A 200 16.09 -0.75 12.14
N LEU A 201 16.31 -1.32 10.97
CA LEU A 201 15.32 -1.52 9.92
C LEU A 201 15.13 -3.00 9.66
N THR A 202 13.91 -3.43 9.30
CA THR A 202 13.67 -4.82 8.91
C THR A 202 13.16 -4.92 7.47
N VAL A 203 13.52 -6.01 6.80
CA VAL A 203 13.03 -6.40 5.49
C VAL A 203 12.27 -7.70 5.63
N PRO A 204 10.94 -7.73 5.40
CA PRO A 204 10.18 -8.95 5.54
C PRO A 204 10.42 -9.92 4.40
N GLY A 205 10.22 -11.21 4.66
CA GLY A 205 10.18 -12.22 3.62
C GLY A 205 8.90 -12.16 2.75
N GLY A 206 8.93 -12.82 1.61
CA GLY A 206 7.78 -12.93 0.71
C GLY A 206 7.63 -11.77 -0.28
N ASN A 207 6.43 -11.58 -0.82
CA ASN A 207 6.14 -10.49 -1.76
C ASN A 207 5.57 -9.28 -1.00
N TYR A 208 6.45 -8.54 -0.34
CA TYR A 208 6.09 -7.36 0.43
C TYR A 208 5.96 -6.10 -0.48
N ARG A 209 5.33 -5.06 0.05
CA ARG A 209 5.14 -3.81 -0.67
C ARG A 209 6.46 -3.05 -0.79
N CYS A 210 6.77 -2.59 -2.03
CA CYS A 210 7.94 -1.80 -2.36
C CYS A 210 9.27 -2.52 -2.03
N LEU A 211 9.55 -3.60 -2.77
CA LEU A 211 10.74 -4.44 -2.57
C LEU A 211 12.06 -3.69 -2.32
N PRO A 212 12.40 -2.59 -3.04
CA PRO A 212 13.65 -1.87 -2.80
C PRO A 212 13.60 -0.85 -1.66
N ALA A 213 12.42 -0.51 -1.13
CA ALA A 213 12.29 0.63 -0.23
C ALA A 213 12.99 0.46 1.14
N PRO A 214 13.09 -0.71 1.75
CA PRO A 214 13.90 -0.85 2.97
C PRO A 214 15.39 -0.56 2.74
N TYR A 215 15.94 -1.05 1.61
CA TYR A 215 17.34 -0.82 1.24
C TYR A 215 17.60 0.65 0.86
N GLU A 216 16.68 1.29 0.15
CA GLU A 216 16.68 2.73 -0.11
C GLU A 216 16.64 3.53 1.19
N ARG A 217 15.75 3.16 2.12
CA ARG A 217 15.63 3.82 3.43
C ARG A 217 16.93 3.71 4.24
N ALA A 218 17.57 2.54 4.20
CA ALA A 218 18.88 2.34 4.86
C ALA A 218 19.93 3.29 4.27
N CYS A 219 20.06 3.38 2.93
CA CYS A 219 20.95 4.34 2.28
C CYS A 219 20.67 5.78 2.71
N LEU A 220 19.39 6.20 2.70
CA LEU A 220 19.01 7.58 2.96
C LEU A 220 19.20 7.97 4.45
N ILE A 221 18.94 7.06 5.38
CA ILE A 221 19.23 7.30 6.81
C ILE A 221 20.75 7.37 7.03
N ALA A 222 21.53 6.48 6.41
CA ALA A 222 22.98 6.52 6.48
C ALA A 222 23.56 7.81 5.86
N ASP A 223 22.98 8.29 4.73
CA ASP A 223 23.32 9.57 4.11
C ASP A 223 23.03 10.75 5.05
N TYR A 224 21.89 10.69 5.73
CA TYR A 224 21.48 11.68 6.73
C TYR A 224 22.44 11.69 7.93
N MET A 225 22.78 10.52 8.51
CA MET A 225 23.72 10.38 9.60
C MET A 225 25.10 10.94 9.22
N LYS A 226 25.62 10.51 8.05
CA LYS A 226 26.90 10.95 7.53
C LYS A 226 26.98 12.48 7.33
N LYS A 227 25.92 13.06 6.76
CA LYS A 227 25.84 14.51 6.50
C LYS A 227 25.75 15.34 7.78
N ASN A 228 25.11 14.82 8.81
CA ASN A 228 24.92 15.50 10.09
C ASN A 228 25.94 15.08 11.16
N GLU A 229 26.97 14.30 10.78
CA GLU A 229 28.05 13.83 11.67
C GLU A 229 27.52 13.05 12.90
N ILE A 230 26.43 12.27 12.70
CA ILE A 230 25.82 11.44 13.74
C ILE A 230 26.58 10.12 13.83
N GLU A 231 27.07 9.79 15.04
CA GLU A 231 27.74 8.52 15.34
C GLU A 231 26.69 7.42 15.51
N GLY A 232 26.40 6.67 14.42
CA GLY A 232 25.37 5.64 14.44
C GLY A 232 25.50 4.64 13.31
N THR A 233 24.81 3.51 13.48
CA THR A 233 24.75 2.44 12.50
C THR A 233 23.32 2.10 12.17
N VAL A 234 22.96 2.04 10.88
CA VAL A 234 21.72 1.46 10.40
C VAL A 234 21.92 -0.05 10.31
N ILE A 235 21.29 -0.80 11.21
CA ILE A 235 21.26 -2.26 11.14
C ILE A 235 20.06 -2.67 10.29
N LEU A 236 20.34 -3.25 9.12
CA LEU A 236 19.29 -3.70 8.19
C LEU A 236 19.16 -5.23 8.29
N MET A 237 18.18 -5.69 9.06
CA MET A 237 17.88 -7.11 9.24
C MET A 237 16.93 -7.58 8.14
N ASP A 238 17.39 -8.52 7.31
CA ASP A 238 16.66 -9.00 6.12
C ASP A 238 16.29 -10.47 6.29
N GLU A 239 14.97 -10.80 6.26
CA GLU A 239 14.51 -12.20 6.28
C GLU A 239 14.87 -12.95 4.98
N ASN A 240 15.29 -12.26 3.94
CA ASN A 240 15.68 -12.85 2.66
C ASN A 240 17.16 -13.19 2.66
N PRO A 241 17.59 -14.22 1.89
CA PRO A 241 19.01 -14.62 1.85
C PRO A 241 19.92 -13.58 1.22
N ASP A 242 19.36 -12.59 0.55
CA ASP A 242 20.07 -11.44 -0.02
C ASP A 242 19.08 -10.37 -0.50
N ILE A 243 19.59 -9.19 -0.89
CA ILE A 243 18.83 -8.08 -1.47
C ILE A 243 17.98 -8.57 -2.64
N THR A 244 16.67 -8.34 -2.55
CA THR A 244 15.67 -8.95 -3.43
C THR A 244 15.60 -8.33 -4.83
N ILE A 245 16.03 -7.06 -4.98
CA ILE A 245 15.98 -6.34 -6.26
C ILE A 245 17.06 -5.24 -6.30
N LYS A 246 17.64 -4.98 -7.49
CA LYS A 246 18.74 -4.01 -7.68
C LYS A 246 19.94 -4.32 -6.75
N LYS A 247 20.23 -5.61 -6.65
CA LYS A 247 21.17 -6.20 -5.70
C LYS A 247 22.58 -5.57 -5.80
N LYS A 248 23.11 -5.47 -7.01
CA LYS A 248 24.46 -4.93 -7.24
C LYS A 248 24.56 -3.47 -6.81
N GLY A 249 23.54 -2.67 -7.15
CA GLY A 249 23.54 -1.24 -6.84
C GLY A 249 23.48 -0.97 -5.35
N PHE A 250 22.64 -1.70 -4.60
CA PHE A 250 22.57 -1.53 -3.14
C PHE A 250 23.81 -2.08 -2.43
N HIS A 251 24.35 -3.25 -2.81
CA HIS A 251 25.60 -3.74 -2.23
C HIS A 251 26.77 -2.77 -2.47
N SER A 252 26.86 -2.20 -3.69
CA SER A 252 27.86 -1.18 -3.99
C SER A 252 27.66 0.07 -3.11
N ALA A 253 26.44 0.56 -2.95
CA ALA A 253 26.15 1.70 -2.09
C ALA A 253 26.51 1.42 -0.61
N PHE A 254 26.14 0.27 -0.07
CA PHE A 254 26.45 -0.12 1.30
C PHE A 254 27.95 -0.21 1.52
N ASN A 255 28.68 -0.87 0.63
CA ASN A 255 30.11 -1.14 0.80
C ASN A 255 31.03 0.05 0.46
N GLU A 256 30.60 0.95 -0.44
CA GLU A 256 31.45 2.05 -0.92
C GLU A 256 31.08 3.40 -0.29
N MET A 257 29.77 3.69 -0.14
CA MET A 257 29.32 4.97 0.40
C MET A 257 29.10 4.94 1.91
N TYR A 258 28.59 3.81 2.44
CA TYR A 258 28.03 3.70 3.78
C TYR A 258 28.60 2.53 4.59
N LYS A 259 29.81 2.04 4.27
CA LYS A 259 30.46 0.90 4.96
C LYS A 259 30.60 1.09 6.47
N ASP A 260 30.71 2.34 6.93
CA ASP A 260 30.85 2.70 8.33
C ASP A 260 29.50 3.08 8.98
N TYR A 261 28.39 3.06 8.20
CA TYR A 261 27.05 3.47 8.62
C TYR A 261 25.97 2.41 8.42
N ILE A 262 26.21 1.37 7.63
CA ILE A 262 25.21 0.31 7.37
C ILE A 262 25.84 -1.05 7.72
N GLU A 263 25.17 -1.77 8.59
CA GLU A 263 25.36 -3.21 8.81
C GLU A 263 24.19 -3.96 8.17
N TYR A 264 24.47 -4.72 7.11
CA TYR A 264 23.47 -5.53 6.42
C TYR A 264 23.52 -6.97 6.91
N MET A 265 22.42 -7.44 7.48
CA MET A 265 22.25 -8.78 8.04
C MET A 265 21.24 -9.58 7.21
N PRO A 266 21.67 -10.27 6.14
CA PRO A 266 20.82 -11.15 5.37
C PRO A 266 20.43 -12.40 6.17
N ASP A 267 19.36 -13.08 5.74
CA ASP A 267 18.87 -14.33 6.31
C ASP A 267 18.65 -14.26 7.83
N THR A 268 18.21 -13.08 8.31
CA THR A 268 18.10 -12.77 9.74
C THR A 268 16.68 -12.35 10.11
N LYS A 269 16.04 -13.11 11.01
CA LYS A 269 14.69 -12.83 11.54
C LYS A 269 14.75 -12.43 13.00
N ILE A 270 13.86 -11.53 13.39
CA ILE A 270 13.62 -11.24 14.81
C ILE A 270 12.71 -12.31 15.39
N GLU A 271 13.13 -12.95 16.47
CA GLU A 271 12.34 -13.94 17.23
C GLU A 271 11.59 -13.28 18.37
N THR A 272 12.22 -12.34 19.11
CA THR A 272 11.59 -11.65 20.24
C THR A 272 11.96 -10.16 20.33
N PHE A 273 11.10 -9.41 21.01
CA PHE A 273 11.26 -7.98 21.27
C PHE A 273 11.28 -7.71 22.78
N ASP A 274 12.30 -7.03 23.28
CA ASP A 274 12.33 -6.36 24.59
C ASP A 274 12.31 -4.84 24.34
N LEU A 275 11.14 -4.30 24.06
CA LEU A 275 10.98 -2.89 23.72
C LEU A 275 11.27 -1.96 24.90
N LYS A 276 11.17 -2.46 26.15
CA LYS A 276 11.49 -1.70 27.36
C LYS A 276 12.99 -1.41 27.45
N ASN A 277 13.82 -2.40 27.16
CA ASN A 277 15.27 -2.30 27.17
C ASN A 277 15.85 -1.98 25.80
N LYS A 278 14.99 -1.72 24.80
CA LYS A 278 15.39 -1.45 23.40
C LYS A 278 16.31 -2.53 22.83
N LYS A 279 15.88 -3.79 22.92
CA LYS A 279 16.58 -4.96 22.39
C LYS A 279 15.68 -5.81 21.51
N VAL A 280 16.28 -6.43 20.51
CA VAL A 280 15.68 -7.53 19.76
C VAL A 280 16.57 -8.76 19.86
N THR A 281 15.97 -9.95 19.85
CA THR A 281 16.71 -11.21 19.77
C THR A 281 16.45 -11.85 18.42
N THR A 282 17.50 -12.28 17.73
CA THR A 282 17.40 -12.96 16.43
C THR A 282 17.00 -14.43 16.62
N GLU A 283 16.62 -15.11 15.55
CA GLU A 283 16.36 -16.57 15.54
C GLU A 283 17.61 -17.41 15.88
N PHE A 284 18.80 -16.82 15.81
CA PHE A 284 20.08 -17.45 16.21
C PHE A 284 20.45 -17.21 17.67
N GLY A 285 19.67 -16.38 18.40
CA GLY A 285 19.89 -16.04 19.79
C GLY A 285 20.78 -14.82 20.03
N ASP A 286 21.15 -14.09 18.97
CA ASP A 286 21.91 -12.85 19.09
C ASP A 286 21.04 -11.74 19.64
N GLU A 287 21.46 -11.06 20.69
CA GLU A 287 20.82 -9.87 21.23
C GLU A 287 21.41 -8.61 20.59
N ILE A 288 20.56 -7.76 20.01
CA ILE A 288 20.92 -6.51 19.36
C ILE A 288 20.22 -5.35 20.07
N GLU A 289 21.01 -4.45 20.63
CA GLU A 289 20.52 -3.21 21.22
C GLU A 289 20.29 -2.14 20.14
N PHE A 290 19.26 -1.31 20.31
CA PHE A 290 19.00 -0.21 19.40
C PHE A 290 18.63 1.09 20.13
N ALA A 291 19.01 2.21 19.57
CA ALA A 291 18.55 3.52 20.04
C ALA A 291 17.16 3.84 19.49
N ASP A 292 16.93 3.54 18.20
CA ASP A 292 15.60 3.62 17.59
C ASP A 292 15.42 2.59 16.45
N ALA A 293 14.20 2.46 15.94
CA ALA A 293 13.88 1.46 14.92
C ALA A 293 12.62 1.81 14.09
N SER A 294 12.52 1.18 12.91
CA SER A 294 11.30 1.07 12.10
C SER A 294 11.15 -0.39 11.66
N PHE A 295 10.21 -1.11 12.27
CA PHE A 295 10.04 -2.54 12.04
C PHE A 295 8.99 -2.81 10.97
N TYR A 296 9.40 -3.40 9.85
CA TYR A 296 8.52 -3.78 8.76
C TYR A 296 8.15 -5.26 8.87
N PRO A 297 6.94 -5.58 9.33
CA PRO A 297 6.46 -6.96 9.41
C PRO A 297 6.09 -7.49 8.03
N ARG A 298 5.84 -8.78 7.93
CA ARG A 298 5.23 -9.38 6.74
C ARG A 298 3.92 -8.68 6.38
N VAL A 299 3.60 -8.68 5.09
CA VAL A 299 2.36 -8.10 4.59
C VAL A 299 1.31 -9.17 4.33
N ARG A 300 0.06 -8.73 4.31
CA ARG A 300 -1.10 -9.52 3.92
C ARG A 300 -2.05 -8.68 3.07
N GLY A 301 -3.00 -9.31 2.42
CA GLY A 301 -4.13 -8.58 1.82
C GLY A 301 -4.94 -7.84 2.90
N SER A 302 -5.55 -6.72 2.51
CA SER A 302 -6.40 -5.95 3.42
C SER A 302 -7.51 -6.81 4.01
N LYS A 303 -7.79 -6.61 5.31
CA LYS A 303 -8.90 -7.27 6.01
C LYS A 303 -10.28 -7.02 5.38
N LEU A 304 -10.41 -5.96 4.59
CA LEU A 304 -11.63 -5.69 3.83
C LEU A 304 -11.96 -6.82 2.83
N LEU A 305 -10.96 -7.53 2.31
CA LEU A 305 -11.18 -8.68 1.42
C LEU A 305 -11.84 -9.87 2.17
N GLU A 306 -11.50 -10.07 3.45
CA GLU A 306 -12.15 -11.08 4.30
C GLU A 306 -13.61 -10.71 4.56
N ILE A 307 -13.87 -9.42 4.86
CA ILE A 307 -15.22 -8.89 5.05
C ILE A 307 -16.06 -9.07 3.79
N ALA A 308 -15.50 -8.79 2.62
CA ALA A 308 -16.15 -8.99 1.33
C ALA A 308 -16.29 -10.48 0.93
N GLY A 309 -15.64 -11.41 1.64
CA GLY A 309 -15.63 -12.84 1.33
C GLY A 309 -14.91 -13.17 0.02
N VAL A 310 -13.85 -12.43 -0.31
CA VAL A 310 -13.03 -12.62 -1.53
C VAL A 310 -11.57 -12.88 -1.23
N ALA A 311 -11.20 -13.00 0.05
CA ALA A 311 -9.84 -13.30 0.49
C ALA A 311 -9.49 -14.77 0.31
N LYS A 312 -8.24 -15.03 -0.08
CA LYS A 312 -7.63 -16.36 -0.13
C LYS A 312 -6.13 -16.24 0.15
N ASP A 313 -5.57 -17.18 0.87
CA ASP A 313 -4.12 -17.26 1.03
C ASP A 313 -3.48 -17.68 -0.30
N ALA A 314 -2.45 -16.94 -0.70
CA ALA A 314 -1.71 -17.17 -1.93
C ALA A 314 -0.21 -16.93 -1.66
N ILE A 315 0.45 -15.94 -2.29
CA ILE A 315 1.84 -15.58 -1.96
C ILE A 315 1.89 -15.02 -0.53
N ASN A 316 0.93 -14.16 -0.19
CA ASN A 316 0.73 -13.66 1.15
C ASN A 316 -0.65 -14.08 1.67
N LYS A 317 -0.86 -13.96 2.97
CA LYS A 317 -2.12 -14.26 3.63
C LYS A 317 -3.24 -13.29 3.20
N GLY A 318 -4.42 -13.81 2.94
CA GLY A 318 -5.63 -13.02 2.70
C GLY A 318 -5.60 -12.15 1.45
N GLU A 319 -4.87 -12.54 0.41
CA GLU A 319 -4.88 -11.89 -0.91
C GLU A 319 -6.19 -12.15 -1.66
N ALA A 320 -6.44 -11.46 -2.76
CA ALA A 320 -7.68 -11.55 -3.50
C ALA A 320 -7.80 -12.86 -4.30
N HIS A 321 -8.93 -13.54 -4.22
CA HIS A 321 -9.23 -14.73 -5.04
C HIS A 321 -9.76 -14.32 -6.41
N ILE A 322 -8.86 -14.01 -7.34
CA ILE A 322 -9.17 -13.43 -8.65
C ILE A 322 -8.59 -14.24 -9.81
N ASP A 323 -9.16 -14.05 -10.98
CA ASP A 323 -8.53 -14.43 -12.25
C ASP A 323 -7.35 -13.48 -12.53
N PRO A 324 -6.13 -14.02 -12.78
CA PRO A 324 -4.92 -13.23 -12.87
C PRO A 324 -4.81 -12.35 -14.12
N PHE A 325 -5.65 -12.56 -15.11
CA PHE A 325 -5.65 -11.79 -16.35
C PHE A 325 -6.71 -10.68 -16.33
N THR A 326 -7.89 -10.97 -15.80
CA THR A 326 -9.02 -10.04 -15.79
C THR A 326 -9.18 -9.27 -14.49
N TYR A 327 -8.51 -9.71 -13.41
CA TYR A 327 -8.65 -9.19 -12.04
C TYR A 327 -10.06 -9.38 -11.43
N GLN A 328 -10.91 -10.13 -12.12
CA GLN A 328 -12.27 -10.45 -11.67
C GLN A 328 -12.21 -11.48 -10.54
N VAL A 329 -13.03 -11.30 -9.52
CA VAL A 329 -13.19 -12.29 -8.43
C VAL A 329 -13.75 -13.60 -9.00
N ILE A 330 -13.14 -14.73 -8.64
CA ILE A 330 -13.60 -16.04 -9.09
C ILE A 330 -15.01 -16.29 -8.59
N GLY A 331 -15.91 -16.61 -9.52
CA GLY A 331 -17.33 -16.85 -9.23
C GLY A 331 -18.20 -15.59 -9.06
N ASP A 332 -17.65 -14.37 -9.26
CA ASP A 332 -18.41 -13.14 -9.19
C ASP A 332 -18.08 -12.19 -10.35
N PRO A 333 -18.96 -12.09 -11.37
CA PRO A 333 -18.68 -11.29 -12.57
C PRO A 333 -18.77 -9.77 -12.34
N HIS A 334 -19.21 -9.33 -11.19
CA HIS A 334 -19.41 -7.92 -10.85
C HIS A 334 -18.32 -7.33 -9.97
N VAL A 335 -17.43 -8.16 -9.41
CA VAL A 335 -16.40 -7.73 -8.45
C VAL A 335 -15.00 -7.97 -9.00
N PHE A 336 -14.15 -6.96 -8.87
CA PHE A 336 -12.75 -6.94 -9.28
C PHE A 336 -11.88 -6.53 -8.09
N CYS A 337 -10.64 -7.03 -8.05
CA CYS A 337 -9.66 -6.58 -7.05
C CYS A 337 -8.39 -6.13 -7.76
N SER A 338 -7.80 -5.02 -7.33
CA SER A 338 -6.67 -4.38 -8.03
C SER A 338 -5.64 -3.81 -7.07
N GLY A 339 -4.40 -3.67 -7.54
CA GLY A 339 -3.29 -3.16 -6.76
C GLY A 339 -2.72 -4.20 -5.80
N ASP A 340 -2.17 -3.78 -4.68
CA ASP A 340 -1.38 -4.63 -3.77
C ASP A 340 -2.14 -5.79 -3.11
N VAL A 341 -3.45 -5.88 -3.28
CA VAL A 341 -4.28 -7.01 -2.80
C VAL A 341 -4.19 -8.26 -3.69
N ARG A 342 -3.65 -8.15 -4.88
CA ARG A 342 -3.57 -9.24 -5.87
C ARG A 342 -2.61 -10.36 -5.46
N PRO A 343 -2.86 -11.62 -5.89
CA PRO A 343 -2.03 -12.77 -5.58
C PRO A 343 -0.89 -13.02 -6.57
N MET A 344 -0.78 -12.22 -7.66
CA MET A 344 0.26 -12.40 -8.66
C MET A 344 1.61 -11.89 -8.16
N ALA A 345 2.70 -12.52 -8.63
CA ALA A 345 4.08 -12.17 -8.28
C ALA A 345 4.59 -10.87 -8.96
N PHE A 346 3.71 -9.89 -9.09
CA PHE A 346 4.11 -8.54 -9.54
C PHE A 346 4.68 -7.75 -8.36
N SER A 347 5.51 -6.76 -8.66
CA SER A 347 5.98 -5.84 -7.62
C SER A 347 4.80 -5.11 -6.97
N LYS A 348 4.62 -5.23 -5.68
CA LYS A 348 3.64 -4.44 -4.92
C LYS A 348 4.16 -3.00 -4.79
N SER A 349 3.97 -2.19 -5.84
CA SER A 349 4.46 -0.82 -5.93
C SER A 349 3.40 0.12 -6.49
N GLY A 350 3.54 1.42 -6.23
CA GLY A 350 2.62 2.44 -6.73
C GLY A 350 2.51 2.43 -8.26
N ASN A 351 3.64 2.34 -8.97
CA ASN A 351 3.64 2.30 -10.44
C ASN A 351 2.95 1.05 -11.00
N THR A 352 3.24 -0.14 -10.46
CA THR A 352 2.55 -1.36 -10.88
C THR A 352 1.05 -1.25 -10.60
N SER A 353 0.67 -0.78 -9.41
CA SER A 353 -0.74 -0.59 -9.02
C SER A 353 -1.48 0.42 -9.91
N ASN A 354 -0.81 1.51 -10.33
CA ASN A 354 -1.35 2.45 -11.32
C ASN A 354 -1.59 1.75 -12.66
N SER A 355 -0.60 1.03 -13.17
CA SER A 355 -0.69 0.28 -14.43
C SER A 355 -1.78 -0.80 -14.39
N GLU A 356 -1.93 -1.52 -13.27
CA GLU A 356 -3.02 -2.48 -13.05
C GLU A 356 -4.39 -1.80 -13.05
N GLY A 357 -4.49 -0.58 -12.51
CA GLY A 357 -5.71 0.22 -12.57
C GLY A 357 -6.18 0.47 -14.00
N HIS A 358 -5.25 0.72 -14.93
CA HIS A 358 -5.58 0.84 -16.37
C HIS A 358 -6.14 -0.46 -16.94
N ILE A 359 -5.58 -1.61 -16.56
CA ILE A 359 -6.01 -2.93 -17.02
C ILE A 359 -7.42 -3.25 -16.51
N VAL A 360 -7.67 -3.04 -15.21
CA VAL A 360 -8.98 -3.27 -14.59
C VAL A 360 -10.04 -2.36 -15.19
N ALA A 361 -9.74 -1.07 -15.36
CA ALA A 361 -10.64 -0.13 -16.02
C ALA A 361 -10.98 -0.58 -17.46
N ARG A 362 -9.97 -1.07 -18.22
CA ARG A 362 -10.20 -1.61 -19.56
C ARG A 362 -11.06 -2.87 -19.53
N SER A 363 -10.78 -3.80 -18.61
CA SER A 363 -11.56 -5.04 -18.46
C SER A 363 -13.05 -4.76 -18.20
N ILE A 364 -13.35 -3.82 -17.30
CA ILE A 364 -14.72 -3.41 -16.98
C ILE A 364 -15.34 -2.66 -18.16
N SER A 365 -14.62 -1.73 -18.79
CA SER A 365 -15.13 -0.92 -19.91
C SER A 365 -15.45 -1.77 -21.13
N ASP A 366 -14.56 -2.72 -21.49
CA ASP A 366 -14.81 -3.63 -22.63
C ASP A 366 -16.06 -4.49 -22.37
N ARG A 367 -16.29 -4.90 -21.12
CA ARG A 367 -17.52 -5.62 -20.75
C ARG A 367 -18.77 -4.75 -20.88
N ILE A 368 -18.75 -3.50 -20.42
CA ILE A 368 -19.86 -2.54 -20.56
C ILE A 368 -20.17 -2.27 -22.03
N LEU A 369 -19.15 -2.18 -22.87
CA LEU A 369 -19.27 -1.89 -24.29
C LEU A 369 -19.51 -3.14 -25.16
N GLY A 370 -19.60 -4.35 -24.56
CA GLY A 370 -19.74 -5.61 -25.30
C GLY A 370 -18.52 -5.95 -26.17
N LYS A 371 -17.34 -5.43 -25.84
CA LYS A 371 -16.08 -5.67 -26.56
C LYS A 371 -15.33 -6.87 -25.99
N LYS A 372 -14.52 -7.52 -26.84
CA LYS A 372 -13.62 -8.58 -26.39
C LYS A 372 -12.46 -7.95 -25.65
N TYR A 373 -12.28 -8.32 -24.38
CA TYR A 373 -11.11 -7.94 -23.60
C TYR A 373 -9.85 -8.60 -24.12
N VAL A 374 -8.77 -7.84 -24.22
CA VAL A 374 -7.43 -8.33 -24.57
C VAL A 374 -6.47 -7.93 -23.46
N TRP A 375 -5.90 -8.93 -22.81
CA TRP A 375 -4.95 -8.71 -21.73
C TRP A 375 -3.68 -8.01 -22.21
N LYS A 376 -3.19 -7.07 -21.41
CA LYS A 376 -1.88 -6.43 -21.56
C LYS A 376 -1.13 -6.58 -20.26
N SER A 377 0.19 -6.65 -20.34
CA SER A 377 1.03 -6.67 -19.15
C SER A 377 0.89 -5.37 -18.36
N PRO A 378 0.78 -5.44 -17.02
CA PRO A 378 1.10 -4.26 -16.23
C PRO A 378 2.59 -3.94 -16.39
N HIS A 379 2.93 -2.67 -16.17
CA HIS A 379 4.29 -2.15 -16.22
C HIS A 379 4.78 -1.80 -14.82
N THR A 380 6.06 -2.06 -14.57
CA THR A 380 6.75 -1.67 -13.34
C THR A 380 7.94 -0.77 -13.69
N THR A 381 7.91 0.46 -13.19
CA THR A 381 9.09 1.33 -13.10
C THR A 381 9.33 1.64 -11.64
N CYS A 382 10.55 1.41 -11.16
CA CYS A 382 10.87 1.65 -9.77
C CYS A 382 12.27 2.26 -9.64
N TYR A 383 12.30 3.55 -9.30
CA TYR A 383 13.51 4.25 -8.88
C TYR A 383 13.76 4.04 -7.39
N SER A 384 15.04 4.07 -6.99
CA SER A 384 15.46 4.13 -5.58
C SER A 384 16.63 5.08 -5.46
N ALA A 385 16.48 6.09 -4.63
CA ALA A 385 17.59 6.96 -4.29
C ALA A 385 18.60 6.23 -3.40
N VAL A 386 19.88 6.48 -3.63
CA VAL A 386 20.98 5.97 -2.80
C VAL A 386 21.75 7.09 -2.11
N ALA A 387 21.61 8.34 -2.53
CA ALA A 387 22.16 9.53 -1.89
C ALA A 387 21.35 10.77 -2.29
N LEU A 388 21.45 11.85 -1.50
CA LEU A 388 20.70 13.10 -1.72
C LEU A 388 21.53 14.20 -2.38
N ASP A 389 22.77 14.36 -2.05
CA ASP A 389 23.60 15.49 -2.49
C ASP A 389 24.97 15.03 -3.03
N PRO A 390 25.13 14.98 -4.37
CA PRO A 390 24.06 15.12 -5.37
C PRO A 390 23.10 13.93 -5.33
N MET A 391 21.82 14.16 -5.66
CA MET A 391 20.86 13.06 -5.71
C MET A 391 21.29 12.01 -6.71
N ARG A 392 21.43 10.78 -6.24
CA ARG A 392 21.79 9.60 -7.05
C ARG A 392 20.76 8.51 -6.85
N ALA A 393 20.40 7.84 -7.91
CA ALA A 393 19.43 6.76 -7.88
C ALA A 393 19.82 5.59 -8.79
N ILE A 394 19.19 4.47 -8.55
CA ILE A 394 19.19 3.27 -9.38
C ILE A 394 17.74 2.93 -9.74
N PHE A 395 17.50 2.24 -10.85
CA PHE A 395 16.12 1.92 -11.25
C PHE A 395 15.98 0.58 -11.95
N VAL A 396 14.75 0.08 -12.00
CA VAL A 396 14.32 -1.07 -12.78
C VAL A 396 13.06 -0.71 -13.56
N ASN A 397 13.00 -1.15 -14.82
CA ASN A 397 11.80 -1.18 -15.66
C ASN A 397 11.53 -2.61 -16.06
N ALA A 398 10.28 -3.05 -16.00
CA ALA A 398 9.89 -4.38 -16.44
C ALA A 398 8.41 -4.46 -16.81
N ASP A 399 8.13 -5.32 -17.77
CA ASP A 399 6.82 -5.90 -18.03
C ASP A 399 6.76 -7.32 -17.44
N TYR A 400 5.63 -7.97 -17.55
CA TYR A 400 5.42 -9.32 -17.03
C TYR A 400 4.92 -10.24 -18.14
N LYS A 401 5.38 -11.49 -18.10
CA LYS A 401 4.93 -12.54 -19.00
C LYS A 401 4.46 -13.75 -18.22
N TRP A 402 3.33 -14.30 -18.62
CA TRP A 402 2.84 -15.57 -18.06
C TRP A 402 3.71 -16.74 -18.50
N SER A 403 4.01 -17.61 -17.55
CA SER A 403 4.69 -18.87 -17.77
C SER A 403 3.72 -20.03 -17.55
N ASP A 404 3.39 -20.76 -18.62
CA ASP A 404 2.49 -21.93 -18.52
C ASP A 404 3.09 -23.07 -17.72
N SER A 405 4.42 -23.21 -17.73
CA SER A 405 5.14 -24.23 -16.96
C SER A 405 5.09 -23.96 -15.46
N ASN A 406 5.24 -22.71 -15.05
CA ASN A 406 5.28 -22.30 -13.64
C ASN A 406 3.92 -21.85 -13.10
N LYS A 407 2.90 -21.71 -13.98
CA LYS A 407 1.59 -21.13 -13.64
C LYS A 407 1.68 -19.80 -12.88
N SER A 408 2.66 -18.98 -13.26
CA SER A 408 2.97 -17.70 -12.63
C SER A 408 3.49 -16.68 -13.63
N PHE A 409 3.50 -15.41 -13.22
CA PHE A 409 4.13 -14.33 -13.97
C PHE A 409 5.60 -14.18 -13.57
N ALA A 410 6.43 -13.82 -14.52
CA ALA A 410 7.83 -13.46 -14.35
C ALA A 410 8.14 -12.15 -15.08
N PHE A 411 9.22 -11.49 -14.70
CA PHE A 411 9.69 -10.31 -15.40
C PHE A 411 10.01 -10.62 -16.87
N PHE A 412 9.61 -9.70 -17.73
CA PHE A 412 9.83 -9.74 -19.15
C PHE A 412 10.22 -8.35 -19.66
N HIS A 413 11.10 -8.27 -20.66
CA HIS A 413 11.69 -7.00 -21.11
C HIS A 413 12.23 -6.14 -19.96
N ALA A 414 12.86 -6.79 -18.97
CA ALA A 414 13.41 -6.09 -17.82
C ALA A 414 14.71 -5.37 -18.19
N SER A 415 14.82 -4.12 -17.76
CA SER A 415 16.07 -3.36 -17.78
C SER A 415 16.34 -2.78 -16.40
N THR A 416 17.56 -2.98 -15.90
CA THR A 416 17.97 -2.49 -14.58
C THR A 416 19.21 -1.63 -14.74
N MET A 417 19.17 -0.42 -14.21
CA MET A 417 20.33 0.47 -14.09
C MET A 417 20.72 0.54 -12.62
N GLU A 418 21.87 -0.04 -12.31
CA GLU A 418 22.37 -0.20 -10.92
C GLU A 418 23.67 0.59 -10.66
N ASP A 419 24.21 1.25 -11.69
CA ASP A 419 25.40 2.10 -11.56
C ASP A 419 24.99 3.51 -11.09
N TRP A 420 25.11 3.74 -9.80
CA TRP A 420 24.85 5.04 -9.19
C TRP A 420 26.02 6.04 -9.31
N HIS A 421 27.17 5.63 -9.87
CA HIS A 421 28.34 6.50 -9.98
C HIS A 421 28.17 7.61 -11.03
N GLY A 422 28.90 8.67 -10.86
CA GLY A 422 29.04 9.75 -11.84
C GLY A 422 27.70 10.24 -12.42
N LYS A 423 27.69 10.40 -13.76
CA LYS A 423 26.49 10.90 -14.49
C LYS A 423 25.34 9.91 -14.54
N SER A 424 25.60 8.60 -14.51
CA SER A 424 24.55 7.57 -14.50
C SER A 424 23.63 7.76 -13.29
N GLY A 425 24.21 7.78 -12.11
CA GLY A 425 23.46 7.94 -10.86
C GLY A 425 22.75 9.28 -10.75
N THR A 426 23.39 10.38 -11.11
CA THR A 426 22.76 11.71 -11.04
C THR A 426 21.66 11.92 -12.06
N ASN A 427 21.77 11.33 -13.26
CA ASN A 427 20.68 11.32 -14.26
C ASN A 427 19.49 10.50 -13.74
N ALA A 428 19.74 9.35 -13.11
CA ALA A 428 18.68 8.56 -12.50
C ALA A 428 18.03 9.29 -11.32
N GLY A 429 18.80 10.05 -10.53
CA GLY A 429 18.26 10.91 -9.47
C GLY A 429 17.29 11.98 -10.00
N LYS A 430 17.63 12.66 -11.10
CA LYS A 430 16.71 13.57 -11.79
C LYS A 430 15.49 12.84 -12.33
N GLY A 431 15.71 11.68 -12.98
CA GLY A 431 14.65 10.84 -13.52
C GLY A 431 13.65 10.37 -12.45
N LEU A 432 14.09 10.15 -11.21
CA LEU A 432 13.22 9.80 -10.08
C LEU A 432 12.17 10.89 -9.81
N ILE A 433 12.59 12.14 -9.75
CA ILE A 433 11.68 13.28 -9.51
C ILE A 433 10.75 13.52 -10.69
N GLU A 434 11.26 13.43 -11.93
CA GLU A 434 10.46 13.56 -13.14
C GLU A 434 9.41 12.43 -13.26
N TRP A 435 9.81 11.20 -12.95
CA TRP A 435 8.93 10.05 -12.91
C TRP A 435 7.81 10.23 -11.89
N GLY A 436 8.13 10.63 -10.65
CA GLY A 436 7.13 10.89 -9.63
C GLY A 436 6.14 11.98 -10.03
N SER A 437 6.65 13.11 -10.53
CA SER A 437 5.82 14.22 -11.05
C SER A 437 4.92 13.76 -12.21
N GLY A 438 5.42 12.91 -13.11
CA GLY A 438 4.65 12.32 -14.21
C GLY A 438 3.51 11.45 -13.70
N MET A 439 3.78 10.59 -12.72
CA MET A 439 2.78 9.72 -12.10
C MET A 439 1.68 10.51 -11.39
N TYR A 440 2.03 11.58 -10.67
CA TYR A 440 1.04 12.43 -10.02
C TYR A 440 0.15 13.14 -11.05
N ARG A 441 0.73 13.68 -12.14
CA ARG A 441 -0.07 14.23 -13.25
C ARG A 441 -1.00 13.20 -13.86
N ASP A 442 -0.54 11.95 -14.04
CA ASP A 442 -1.39 10.88 -14.58
C ASP A 442 -2.62 10.61 -13.71
N MET A 443 -2.51 10.70 -12.40
CA MET A 443 -3.62 10.40 -11.49
C MET A 443 -4.51 11.59 -11.16
N PHE A 444 -3.95 12.77 -11.01
CA PHE A 444 -4.64 13.91 -10.40
C PHE A 444 -5.00 15.05 -11.38
N ALA A 445 -4.31 15.18 -12.52
CA ALA A 445 -4.58 16.22 -13.51
C ALA A 445 -5.67 15.85 -14.52
#